data_f80ed91a8351b9c61ac5902cab92405d
#
_entry.id   f80ed91a8351b9c61ac5902cab92405d
#
_cell.length_a   1.000
_cell.length_b   1.000
_cell.length_c   1.000
_cell.angle_alpha   90.00
_cell.angle_beta   90.00
_cell.angle_gamma   90.00
#
_symmetry.space_group_name_H-M   'P 1'
#
loop_
_entity.id
_entity.type
_entity.pdbx_description
1 polymer ?
#
loop_
_entity_poly.entity_id
_entity_poly.type
_entity_poly.pdbx_seq_one_letter_code
_entity_poly.pdbx_strand_id
1 'polypeptide(L)'
;SLVMFFLQMTNNIYFNGMVEIPFLNITFDLGMLYIFFATFVIVGAANAVNLTDGLDGLVSVPAVITLACFALIIYATSNQQISSHFGILNIENTAQLIMFCAAMIGAILAFLKFNLKPAKIFMGDVGSLAIGASLGVLAIILKKELLFGIIGLLFVIEAVSVILQVGSYKL
;
A
#
# COMPACT_ATOMS: atom_id res chain seq x y z
N SER A 1 9.14 5.48 10.65
CA SER A 1 10.07 6.51 10.70
C SER A 1 11.44 6.19 11.29
N LEU A 2 11.64 5.81 12.57
CA LEU A 2 12.94 5.41 13.11
C LEU A 2 13.53 4.19 12.39
N VAL A 3 12.69 3.21 12.06
CA VAL A 3 13.06 2.03 11.28
C VAL A 3 13.54 2.44 9.87
N MET A 4 12.84 3.36 9.21
CA MET A 4 13.23 3.85 7.89
C MET A 4 14.53 4.66 7.93
N PHE A 5 14.73 5.46 8.98
CA PHE A 5 15.99 6.17 9.21
C PHE A 5 17.15 5.18 9.41
N PHE A 6 16.93 4.11 10.19
CA PHE A 6 17.95 3.08 10.44
C PHE A 6 18.28 2.29 9.16
N LEU A 7 17.28 1.95 8.35
CA LEU A 7 17.44 1.25 7.08
C LEU A 7 18.18 2.11 6.04
N GLN A 8 17.96 3.41 6.04
CA GLN A 8 18.66 4.35 5.15
C GLN A 8 20.13 4.54 5.58
N MET A 9 20.40 4.52 6.90
CA MET A 9 21.77 4.60 7.45
C MET A 9 22.61 3.35 7.18
N THR A 10 22.00 2.18 6.95
CA THR A 10 22.71 0.92 6.70
C THR A 10 23.20 0.76 5.26
N ASN A 11 23.11 1.80 4.43
CA ASN A 11 23.59 1.80 3.03
C ASN A 11 23.04 0.63 2.19
N ASN A 12 21.86 0.13 2.55
CA ASN A 12 21.19 -0.91 1.81
C ASN A 12 20.69 -0.32 0.49
N ILE A 13 21.11 -0.87 -0.64
CA ILE A 13 20.75 -0.47 -2.01
C ILE A 13 19.23 -0.33 -2.20
N TYR A 14 18.43 -1.05 -1.39
CA TYR A 14 16.98 -1.05 -1.43
C TYR A 14 16.32 0.21 -0.82
N PHE A 15 17.05 1.03 -0.06
CA PHE A 15 16.53 2.22 0.63
C PHE A 15 17.20 3.53 0.21
N ASN A 16 17.86 3.53 -0.98
CA ASN A 16 18.25 4.77 -1.61
C ASN A 16 16.98 5.61 -1.85
N GLY A 17 16.99 6.90 -1.58
CA GLY A 17 15.84 7.80 -1.63
C GLY A 17 15.14 7.90 -3.00
N MET A 18 15.26 6.90 -3.86
CA MET A 18 14.69 6.87 -5.20
C MET A 18 13.20 6.54 -5.18
N VAL A 19 12.42 7.34 -5.88
CA VAL A 19 10.99 7.13 -6.17
C VAL A 19 10.84 6.93 -7.67
N GLU A 20 10.16 5.87 -8.08
CA GLU A 20 9.92 5.54 -9.48
C GLU A 20 8.56 6.09 -9.95
N ILE A 21 8.55 6.77 -11.10
CA ILE A 21 7.28 7.10 -11.76
C ILE A 21 6.84 5.89 -12.58
N PRO A 22 5.63 5.35 -12.29
CA PRO A 22 5.10 4.23 -13.06
C PRO A 22 4.97 4.59 -14.54
N PHE A 23 5.27 3.64 -15.41
CA PHE A 23 5.16 3.70 -16.87
C PHE A 23 6.17 4.61 -17.61
N LEU A 24 6.91 5.48 -16.93
CA LEU A 24 7.83 6.42 -17.61
C LEU A 24 9.31 6.03 -17.47
N ASN A 25 9.65 5.02 -16.67
CA ASN A 25 11.03 4.64 -16.33
C ASN A 25 11.89 5.82 -15.82
N ILE A 26 11.25 6.80 -15.18
CA ILE A 26 11.90 7.95 -14.58
C ILE A 26 11.96 7.72 -13.08
N THR A 27 13.14 7.92 -12.51
CA THR A 27 13.36 7.85 -11.06
C THR A 27 13.83 9.20 -10.54
N PHE A 28 13.32 9.61 -9.37
CA PHE A 28 13.79 10.79 -8.64
C PHE A 28 14.48 10.35 -7.36
N ASP A 29 15.61 10.96 -7.06
CA ASP A 29 16.25 10.78 -5.78
C ASP A 29 15.81 11.89 -4.83
N LEU A 30 15.05 11.53 -3.81
CA LEU A 30 14.63 12.43 -2.73
C LEU A 30 15.65 12.50 -1.60
N GLY A 31 16.69 11.66 -1.63
CA GLY A 31 17.68 11.59 -0.55
C GLY A 31 17.04 11.46 0.83
N MET A 32 17.41 12.32 1.78
CA MET A 32 16.85 12.30 3.15
C MET A 32 15.35 12.66 3.20
N LEU A 33 14.80 13.38 2.21
CA LEU A 33 13.37 13.70 2.15
C LEU A 33 12.51 12.47 1.93
N TYR A 34 13.10 11.36 1.44
CA TYR A 34 12.39 10.10 1.27
C TYR A 34 11.78 9.58 2.59
N ILE A 35 12.39 9.86 3.73
CA ILE A 35 11.85 9.45 5.04
C ILE A 35 10.49 10.11 5.31
N PHE A 36 10.39 11.40 5.03
CA PHE A 36 9.13 12.14 5.17
C PHE A 36 8.09 11.66 4.16
N PHE A 37 8.50 11.44 2.91
CA PHE A 37 7.64 10.91 1.87
C PHE A 37 7.11 9.51 2.22
N ALA A 38 7.98 8.58 2.65
CA ALA A 38 7.59 7.25 3.07
C ALA A 38 6.64 7.27 4.28
N THR A 39 6.91 8.14 5.26
CA THR A 39 6.00 8.34 6.40
C THR A 39 4.65 8.84 5.93
N PHE A 40 4.62 9.81 5.01
CA PHE A 40 3.38 10.32 4.42
C PHE A 40 2.60 9.22 3.69
N VAL A 41 3.27 8.37 2.92
CA VAL A 41 2.63 7.25 2.22
C VAL A 41 2.01 6.26 3.21
N ILE A 42 2.73 5.86 4.27
CA ILE A 42 2.20 4.91 5.27
C ILE A 42 1.01 5.51 6.01
N VAL A 43 1.16 6.73 6.53
CA VAL A 43 0.10 7.39 7.32
C VAL A 43 -1.08 7.73 6.43
N GLY A 44 -0.83 8.19 5.19
CA GLY A 44 -1.85 8.47 4.21
C GLY A 44 -2.65 7.24 3.83
N ALA A 45 -1.96 6.10 3.57
CA ALA A 45 -2.60 4.83 3.27
C ALA A 45 -3.46 4.32 4.45
N ALA A 46 -2.92 4.38 5.69
CA ALA A 46 -3.64 3.99 6.87
C ALA A 46 -4.95 4.78 7.02
N ASN A 47 -4.88 6.10 6.92
CA ASN A 47 -6.06 6.95 7.04
C ASN A 47 -7.03 6.80 5.86
N ALA A 48 -6.54 6.65 4.62
CA ALA A 48 -7.40 6.47 3.46
C ALA A 48 -8.22 5.17 3.55
N VAL A 49 -7.59 4.07 3.97
CA VAL A 49 -8.28 2.79 4.19
C VAL A 49 -9.28 2.91 5.35
N ASN A 50 -8.91 3.60 6.44
CA ASN A 50 -9.81 3.84 7.57
C ASN A 50 -11.04 4.66 7.17
N LEU A 51 -10.87 5.71 6.37
CA LEU A 51 -11.98 6.51 5.86
C LEU A 51 -12.90 5.71 4.92
N THR A 52 -12.36 4.71 4.21
CA THR A 52 -13.14 3.82 3.34
C THR A 52 -13.96 2.80 4.13
N ASP A 53 -13.62 2.52 5.41
CA ASP A 53 -14.34 1.58 6.27
C ASP A 53 -15.66 2.16 6.84
N GLY A 54 -16.29 3.06 6.11
CA GLY A 54 -17.55 3.70 6.50
C GLY A 54 -18.83 2.95 6.11
N LEU A 55 -18.76 1.95 5.23
CA LEU A 55 -19.90 1.19 4.73
C LEU A 55 -19.63 -0.32 4.73
N ASP A 56 -20.69 -1.10 4.95
CA ASP A 56 -20.66 -2.57 5.01
C ASP A 56 -19.93 -3.15 3.78
N GLY A 57 -18.82 -3.84 4.00
CA GLY A 57 -18.03 -4.53 2.98
C GLY A 57 -17.19 -3.66 2.05
N LEU A 58 -17.28 -2.32 2.14
CA LEU A 58 -16.65 -1.43 1.16
C LEU A 58 -15.11 -1.52 1.20
N VAL A 59 -14.51 -1.55 2.38
CA VAL A 59 -13.03 -1.57 2.53
C VAL A 59 -12.42 -2.90 2.12
N SER A 60 -13.13 -4.00 2.32
CA SER A 60 -12.60 -5.36 2.18
C SER A 60 -12.25 -5.70 0.73
N VAL A 61 -13.11 -5.36 -0.22
CA VAL A 61 -12.92 -5.72 -1.64
C VAL A 61 -11.72 -4.99 -2.25
N PRO A 62 -11.58 -3.66 -2.15
CA PRO A 62 -10.40 -2.96 -2.65
C PRO A 62 -9.11 -3.40 -1.97
N ALA A 63 -9.15 -3.70 -0.65
CA ALA A 63 -7.99 -4.19 0.07
C ALA A 63 -7.50 -5.55 -0.48
N VAL A 64 -8.41 -6.48 -0.74
CA VAL A 64 -8.08 -7.77 -1.36
C VAL A 64 -7.50 -7.58 -2.76
N ILE A 65 -8.11 -6.73 -3.59
CA ILE A 65 -7.61 -6.45 -4.95
C ILE A 65 -6.21 -5.83 -4.88
N THR A 66 -5.98 -4.86 -4.01
CA THR A 66 -4.68 -4.20 -3.85
C THR A 66 -3.61 -5.18 -3.39
N LEU A 67 -3.92 -6.04 -2.41
CA LEU A 67 -3.01 -7.09 -1.94
C LEU A 67 -2.72 -8.12 -3.03
N ALA A 68 -3.71 -8.50 -3.84
CA ALA A 68 -3.50 -9.40 -4.98
C ALA A 68 -2.59 -8.77 -6.04
N CYS A 69 -2.77 -7.49 -6.36
CA CYS A 69 -1.87 -6.75 -7.24
C CYS A 69 -0.44 -6.71 -6.67
N PHE A 70 -0.27 -6.44 -5.37
CA PHE A 70 1.05 -6.48 -4.75
C PHE A 70 1.66 -7.88 -4.80
N ALA A 71 0.90 -8.95 -4.55
CA ALA A 71 1.39 -10.31 -4.67
C ALA A 71 1.90 -10.63 -6.09
N LEU A 72 1.20 -10.16 -7.13
CA LEU A 72 1.64 -10.29 -8.52
C LEU A 72 2.92 -9.48 -8.81
N ILE A 73 3.01 -8.24 -8.30
CA ILE A 73 4.21 -7.40 -8.43
C ILE A 73 5.40 -8.07 -7.74
N ILE A 74 5.22 -8.58 -6.51
CA ILE A 74 6.25 -9.31 -5.77
C ILE A 74 6.72 -10.52 -6.57
N TYR A 75 5.79 -11.31 -7.11
CA TYR A 75 6.13 -12.47 -7.94
C TYR A 75 6.94 -12.07 -9.16
N ALA A 76 6.55 -10.99 -9.86
CA ALA A 76 7.26 -10.51 -11.04
C ALA A 76 8.65 -9.94 -10.70
N THR A 77 8.79 -9.19 -9.60
CA THR A 77 10.05 -8.55 -9.19
C THR A 77 11.01 -9.51 -8.51
N SER A 78 10.52 -10.57 -7.85
CA SER A 78 11.37 -11.58 -7.20
C SER A 78 11.90 -12.65 -8.16
N ASN A 79 11.31 -12.79 -9.35
CA ASN A 79 11.73 -13.77 -10.34
C ASN A 79 12.64 -13.10 -11.37
N GLN A 80 13.92 -13.49 -11.39
CA GLN A 80 14.93 -12.90 -12.27
C GLN A 80 14.60 -13.07 -13.76
N GLN A 81 13.99 -14.18 -14.16
CA GLN A 81 13.62 -14.40 -15.58
C GLN A 81 12.49 -13.47 -16.01
N ILE A 82 11.48 -13.30 -15.14
CA ILE A 82 10.33 -12.42 -15.40
C ILE A 82 10.77 -10.97 -15.38
N SER A 83 11.52 -10.57 -14.35
CA SER A 83 11.99 -9.19 -14.20
C SER A 83 12.86 -8.74 -15.37
N SER A 84 13.77 -9.60 -15.85
CA SER A 84 14.61 -9.30 -17.01
C SER A 84 13.82 -9.23 -18.32
N HIS A 85 12.80 -10.09 -18.48
CA HIS A 85 11.97 -10.08 -19.69
C HIS A 85 11.12 -8.79 -19.80
N PHE A 86 10.61 -8.30 -18.67
CA PHE A 86 9.79 -7.07 -18.64
C PHE A 86 10.59 -5.80 -18.35
N GLY A 87 11.92 -5.88 -18.17
CA GLY A 87 12.75 -4.73 -17.82
C GLY A 87 12.41 -4.12 -16.46
N ILE A 88 11.90 -4.93 -15.52
CA ILE A 88 11.49 -4.50 -14.18
C ILE A 88 12.66 -4.71 -13.21
N LEU A 89 12.81 -3.82 -12.25
CA LEU A 89 13.82 -3.97 -11.18
C LEU A 89 13.62 -5.28 -10.43
N ASN A 90 14.65 -6.14 -10.43
CA ASN A 90 14.64 -7.34 -9.59
C ASN A 90 14.91 -6.95 -8.14
N ILE A 91 14.03 -7.37 -7.23
CA ILE A 91 14.15 -7.12 -5.80
C ILE A 91 14.30 -8.47 -5.10
N GLU A 92 15.54 -8.82 -4.79
CA GLU A 92 15.85 -10.09 -4.14
C GLU A 92 15.19 -10.19 -2.75
N ASN A 93 14.97 -11.42 -2.28
CA ASN A 93 14.42 -11.75 -0.95
C ASN A 93 13.02 -11.21 -0.64
N THR A 94 12.26 -10.74 -1.65
CA THR A 94 10.88 -10.26 -1.45
C THR A 94 9.83 -11.35 -1.62
N ALA A 95 10.17 -12.50 -2.19
CA ALA A 95 9.22 -13.59 -2.46
C ALA A 95 8.42 -14.03 -1.21
N GLN A 96 9.02 -13.92 -0.02
CA GLN A 96 8.35 -14.25 1.25
C GLN A 96 7.15 -13.33 1.55
N LEU A 97 7.13 -12.10 1.00
CA LEU A 97 6.01 -11.17 1.18
C LEU A 97 4.72 -11.66 0.48
N ILE A 98 4.83 -12.60 -0.47
CA ILE A 98 3.65 -13.24 -1.08
C ILE A 98 2.83 -13.98 -0.02
N MET A 99 3.51 -14.66 0.93
CA MET A 99 2.84 -15.35 2.02
C MET A 99 2.11 -14.37 2.94
N PHE A 100 2.71 -13.20 3.20
CA PHE A 100 2.06 -12.13 3.95
C PHE A 100 0.81 -11.63 3.23
N CYS A 101 0.89 -11.33 1.93
CA CYS A 101 -0.25 -10.92 1.13
C CYS A 101 -1.36 -11.98 1.14
N ALA A 102 -1.00 -13.26 0.96
CA ALA A 102 -1.96 -14.37 0.97
C ALA A 102 -2.66 -14.51 2.32
N ALA A 103 -1.93 -14.41 3.43
CA ALA A 103 -2.49 -14.46 4.78
C ALA A 103 -3.47 -13.31 5.03
N MET A 104 -3.09 -12.08 4.63
CA MET A 104 -3.96 -10.89 4.74
C MET A 104 -5.22 -11.04 3.88
N ILE A 105 -5.09 -11.50 2.63
CA ILE A 105 -6.23 -11.78 1.75
C ILE A 105 -7.17 -12.78 2.40
N GLY A 106 -6.64 -13.90 2.92
CA GLY A 106 -7.44 -14.91 3.59
C GLY A 106 -8.19 -14.36 4.80
N ALA A 107 -7.53 -13.57 5.64
CA ALA A 107 -8.14 -12.94 6.80
C ALA A 107 -9.26 -11.96 6.40
N ILE A 108 -9.02 -11.09 5.40
CA ILE A 108 -10.01 -10.12 4.93
C ILE A 108 -11.21 -10.81 4.28
N LEU A 109 -11.00 -11.87 3.49
CA LEU A 109 -12.09 -12.65 2.89
C LEU A 109 -12.94 -13.38 3.94
N ALA A 110 -12.31 -13.92 4.99
CA ALA A 110 -13.03 -14.51 6.11
C ALA A 110 -13.86 -13.45 6.86
N PHE A 111 -13.29 -12.26 7.10
CA PHE A 111 -13.98 -11.13 7.70
C PHE A 111 -15.15 -10.67 6.82
N LEU A 112 -14.95 -10.54 5.51
CA LEU A 112 -15.94 -10.05 4.54
C LEU A 112 -17.24 -10.85 4.62
N LYS A 113 -17.17 -12.16 4.85
CA LYS A 113 -18.35 -13.03 5.02
C LYS A 113 -19.31 -12.52 6.09
N PHE A 114 -18.79 -11.87 7.14
CA PHE A 114 -19.59 -11.35 8.25
C PHE A 114 -19.84 -9.83 8.15
N ASN A 115 -19.08 -9.15 7.30
CA ASN A 115 -19.18 -7.71 7.06
C ASN A 115 -20.02 -7.35 5.83
N LEU A 116 -20.49 -8.34 5.03
CA LEU A 116 -21.44 -8.10 3.94
C LEU A 116 -22.80 -7.65 4.51
N LYS A 117 -23.47 -6.79 3.75
CA LYS A 117 -24.76 -6.18 4.14
C LYS A 117 -25.87 -7.23 4.35
N PRO A 118 -26.58 -7.23 5.48
CA PRO A 118 -26.36 -6.38 6.66
C PRO A 118 -25.16 -6.88 7.48
N ALA A 119 -24.21 -5.99 7.79
CA ALA A 119 -22.99 -6.36 8.51
C ALA A 119 -23.30 -6.84 9.93
N LYS A 120 -22.70 -7.97 10.33
CA LYS A 120 -22.78 -8.51 11.68
C LYS A 120 -21.62 -8.09 12.55
N ILE A 121 -20.47 -7.78 11.92
CA ILE A 121 -19.24 -7.30 12.58
C ILE A 121 -18.64 -6.17 11.76
N PHE A 122 -17.98 -5.25 12.45
CA PHE A 122 -17.28 -4.11 11.85
C PHE A 122 -15.78 -4.23 12.14
N MET A 123 -14.94 -3.75 11.19
CA MET A 123 -13.49 -3.85 11.31
C MET A 123 -12.94 -2.90 12.38
N GLY A 124 -13.47 -1.70 12.42
CA GLY A 124 -13.04 -0.62 13.30
C GLY A 124 -11.63 -0.11 12.98
N ASP A 125 -11.23 0.95 13.67
CA ASP A 125 -9.99 1.67 13.41
C ASP A 125 -8.75 0.78 13.52
N VAL A 126 -8.73 -0.17 14.46
CA VAL A 126 -7.58 -1.06 14.67
C VAL A 126 -7.32 -1.92 13.42
N GLY A 127 -8.38 -2.46 12.82
CA GLY A 127 -8.26 -3.31 11.62
C GLY A 127 -7.96 -2.50 10.37
N SER A 128 -8.73 -1.44 10.12
CA SER A 128 -8.61 -0.63 8.91
C SER A 128 -7.27 0.13 8.85
N LEU A 129 -6.81 0.72 9.97
CA LEU A 129 -5.50 1.37 10.05
C LEU A 129 -4.37 0.36 9.85
N ALA A 130 -4.48 -0.85 10.43
CA ALA A 130 -3.48 -1.89 10.27
C ALA A 130 -3.37 -2.36 8.82
N ILE A 131 -4.50 -2.56 8.12
CA ILE A 131 -4.52 -2.94 6.70
C ILE A 131 -3.88 -1.82 5.87
N GLY A 132 -4.31 -0.57 6.05
CA GLY A 132 -3.79 0.56 5.29
C GLY A 132 -2.30 0.78 5.51
N ALA A 133 -1.82 0.71 6.76
CA ALA A 133 -0.40 0.80 7.07
C ALA A 133 0.40 -0.33 6.41
N SER A 134 -0.13 -1.56 6.42
CA SER A 134 0.51 -2.72 5.77
C SER A 134 0.64 -2.52 4.26
N LEU A 135 -0.40 -1.99 3.59
CA LEU A 135 -0.36 -1.66 2.16
C LEU A 135 0.69 -0.57 1.88
N GLY A 136 0.74 0.48 2.70
CA GLY A 136 1.75 1.53 2.58
C GLY A 136 3.18 1.01 2.76
N VAL A 137 3.41 0.12 3.72
CA VAL A 137 4.73 -0.52 3.94
C VAL A 137 5.11 -1.40 2.76
N LEU A 138 4.19 -2.21 2.22
CA LEU A 138 4.44 -3.01 1.01
C LEU A 138 4.82 -2.13 -0.18
N ALA A 139 4.13 -1.01 -0.40
CA ALA A 139 4.44 -0.07 -1.47
C ALA A 139 5.88 0.46 -1.37
N ILE A 140 6.34 0.78 -0.14
CA ILE A 140 7.70 1.27 0.12
C ILE A 140 8.75 0.18 -0.08
N ILE A 141 8.51 -1.03 0.43
CA ILE A 141 9.45 -2.15 0.25
C ILE A 141 9.63 -2.48 -1.24
N LEU A 142 8.55 -2.42 -2.01
CA LEU A 142 8.57 -2.71 -3.45
C LEU A 142 9.01 -1.51 -4.31
N LYS A 143 9.25 -0.34 -3.71
CA LYS A 143 9.53 0.90 -4.46
C LYS A 143 8.44 1.25 -5.48
N LYS A 144 7.19 1.02 -5.13
CA LYS A 144 6.02 1.21 -5.98
C LYS A 144 4.99 2.15 -5.32
N GLU A 145 5.47 3.19 -4.63
CA GLU A 145 4.66 4.12 -3.87
C GLU A 145 3.64 4.87 -4.76
N LEU A 146 4.09 5.37 -5.91
CA LEU A 146 3.20 6.06 -6.85
C LEU A 146 2.26 5.09 -7.58
N LEU A 147 2.74 3.87 -7.89
CA LEU A 147 1.90 2.83 -8.48
C LEU A 147 0.81 2.40 -7.48
N PHE A 148 1.11 2.36 -6.19
CA PHE A 148 0.13 2.09 -5.15
C PHE A 148 -1.02 3.10 -5.15
N GLY A 149 -0.75 4.39 -5.39
CA GLY A 149 -1.79 5.40 -5.56
C GLY A 149 -2.78 5.08 -6.70
N ILE A 150 -2.29 4.43 -7.77
CA ILE A 150 -3.12 3.99 -8.90
C ILE A 150 -3.88 2.71 -8.56
N ILE A 151 -3.21 1.70 -8.00
CA ILE A 151 -3.83 0.41 -7.62
C ILE A 151 -4.88 0.62 -6.53
N GLY A 152 -4.57 1.47 -5.54
CA GLY A 152 -5.46 1.85 -4.45
C GLY A 152 -6.33 3.08 -4.74
N LEU A 153 -6.61 3.38 -6.01
CA LEU A 153 -7.31 4.60 -6.43
C LEU A 153 -8.64 4.82 -5.69
N LEU A 154 -9.35 3.74 -5.36
CA LEU A 154 -10.61 3.85 -4.62
C LEU A 154 -10.37 4.47 -3.23
N PHE A 155 -9.32 4.06 -2.51
CA PHE A 155 -8.97 4.65 -1.22
C PHE A 155 -8.60 6.13 -1.35
N VAL A 156 -7.91 6.49 -2.44
CA VAL A 156 -7.54 7.88 -2.71
C VAL A 156 -8.79 8.73 -2.99
N ILE A 157 -9.72 8.23 -3.80
CA ILE A 157 -10.97 8.94 -4.15
C ILE A 157 -11.81 9.15 -2.88
N GLU A 158 -11.98 8.12 -2.04
CA GLU A 158 -12.73 8.24 -0.79
C GLU A 158 -12.08 9.26 0.16
N ALA A 159 -10.77 9.21 0.34
CA ALA A 159 -10.06 10.17 1.18
C ALA A 159 -10.23 11.62 0.67
N VAL A 160 -10.07 11.83 -0.63
CA VAL A 160 -10.26 13.16 -1.26
C VAL A 160 -11.70 13.63 -1.12
N SER A 161 -12.68 12.74 -1.34
CA SER A 161 -14.11 13.04 -1.18
C SER A 161 -14.42 13.53 0.23
N VAL A 162 -13.93 12.84 1.26
CA VAL A 162 -14.13 13.24 2.67
C VAL A 162 -13.47 14.57 2.97
N ILE A 163 -12.23 14.80 2.49
CA ILE A 163 -11.51 16.07 2.69
C ILE A 163 -12.30 17.24 2.07
N LEU A 164 -12.80 17.07 0.85
CA LEU A 164 -13.59 18.10 0.17
C LEU A 164 -14.93 18.37 0.86
N GLN A 165 -15.63 17.32 1.33
CA GLN A 165 -16.87 17.45 2.07
C GLN A 165 -16.67 18.22 3.37
N VAL A 166 -15.70 17.82 4.19
CA VAL A 166 -15.39 18.51 5.46
C VAL A 166 -14.91 19.93 5.24
N GLY A 167 -14.11 20.17 4.18
CA GLY A 167 -13.64 21.50 3.80
C GLY A 167 -14.81 22.43 3.39
N SER A 168 -15.76 21.90 2.60
CA SER A 168 -16.93 22.69 2.15
C SER A 168 -17.95 22.98 3.26
N TYR A 169 -18.01 22.15 4.31
CA TYR A 169 -18.92 22.38 5.45
C TYR A 169 -18.41 23.46 6.42
N LYS A 170 -17.11 23.79 6.36
CA LYS A 170 -16.48 24.81 7.23
C LYS A 170 -16.37 26.19 6.60
N LEU A 171 -16.76 26.32 5.32
CA LEU A 171 -16.87 27.58 4.60
C LEU A 171 -18.33 28.05 4.57
#